data_8025f6daf71442088a5837eec8466065
#
_entry.id   8025f6daf71442088a5837eec8466065
#
_cell.length_a   1.000
_cell.length_b   1.000
_cell.length_c   1.000
_cell.angle_alpha   90.00
_cell.angle_beta   90.00
_cell.angle_gamma   90.00
#
_symmetry.space_group_name_H-M   'P 1'
#
loop_
_entity.id
_entity.type
_entity.pdbx_description
1 polymer ?
#
loop_
_entity_poly.entity_id
_entity_poly.type
_entity_poly.pdbx_seq_one_letter_code
_entity_poly.pdbx_strand_id
1 'polypeptide(L)'
;MRKIFSNQRGTATSLLLVAGLLEGCATSELPAQVLENTEKVAFPQLAQNPSVYEGQRIILGGEVIRAKLLADRTEIEVLALPLDSTDKPTWNRAASQGRFLAYQTKDFLDPAILPPGTRVTVVGEGKAAVRKRVDEAEYTYPVIESDYLQVWPVTAYDRYPYAYAPYYYWPYGDPWYPYYYGYYGPYPFFPFVGVPHRHHRHHASPSSSSHFGKGRHR
;
A
#
# COMPACT_ATOMS: atom_id res chain seq x y z
N MET A 1 9.66 50.12 -63.12
CA MET A 1 9.38 48.75 -62.69
C MET A 1 9.97 48.54 -61.30
N ARG A 2 9.16 48.60 -60.24
CA ARG A 2 9.58 48.33 -58.85
C ARG A 2 9.01 46.94 -58.43
N LYS A 3 9.90 45.99 -58.15
CA LYS A 3 9.53 44.68 -57.63
C LYS A 3 9.30 44.78 -56.10
N ILE A 4 8.09 44.45 -55.66
CA ILE A 4 7.72 44.31 -54.26
C ILE A 4 8.07 42.89 -53.89
N PHE A 5 9.10 42.68 -53.05
CA PHE A 5 9.36 41.40 -52.36
C PHE A 5 8.55 41.36 -51.05
N SER A 6 7.55 40.55 -51.01
CA SER A 6 6.77 40.28 -49.78
C SER A 6 7.58 39.40 -48.85
N ASN A 7 7.73 39.87 -47.63
CA ASN A 7 8.46 39.25 -46.56
C ASN A 7 7.51 38.29 -45.82
N GLN A 8 7.52 36.98 -46.16
CA GLN A 8 6.74 35.94 -45.52
C GLN A 8 7.63 35.01 -44.67
N ARG A 9 8.34 35.55 -43.69
CA ARG A 9 9.21 34.73 -42.81
C ARG A 9 8.97 34.91 -41.30
N GLY A 10 7.78 35.39 -40.89
CA GLY A 10 7.57 35.80 -39.51
C GLY A 10 6.57 34.96 -38.66
N THR A 11 5.82 34.01 -39.25
CA THR A 11 4.68 33.43 -38.53
C THR A 11 4.82 31.94 -38.12
N ALA A 12 5.88 31.25 -38.56
CA ALA A 12 6.05 29.83 -38.24
C ALA A 12 6.80 29.56 -36.90
N THR A 13 7.56 30.54 -36.40
CA THR A 13 8.42 30.35 -35.21
C THR A 13 7.69 30.57 -33.90
N SER A 14 6.53 31.26 -33.91
CA SER A 14 5.77 31.58 -32.68
C SER A 14 4.86 30.45 -32.17
N LEU A 15 4.53 29.48 -33.05
CA LEU A 15 3.62 28.37 -32.68
C LEU A 15 4.31 27.20 -32.00
N LEU A 16 5.65 27.08 -32.11
CA LEU A 16 6.43 26.00 -31.52
C LEU A 16 6.80 26.25 -30.03
N LEU A 17 6.68 27.49 -29.56
CA LEU A 17 7.07 27.83 -28.17
C LEU A 17 5.95 27.60 -27.14
N VAL A 18 4.70 27.40 -27.56
CA VAL A 18 3.54 27.22 -26.67
C VAL A 18 3.28 25.73 -26.35
N ALA A 19 3.82 24.80 -27.12
CA ALA A 19 3.62 23.36 -26.93
C ALA A 19 4.45 22.75 -25.79
N GLY A 20 5.39 23.47 -25.20
CA GLY A 20 6.32 22.96 -24.17
C GLY A 20 5.89 23.16 -22.73
N LEU A 21 4.72 23.74 -22.42
CA LEU A 21 4.32 24.12 -21.05
C LEU A 21 3.23 23.24 -20.44
N LEU A 22 2.91 22.10 -21.04
CA LEU A 22 1.96 21.13 -20.49
C LEU A 22 2.68 19.91 -19.89
N GLU A 23 3.81 20.10 -19.22
CA GLU A 23 4.29 19.13 -18.27
C GLU A 23 3.34 19.18 -17.06
N GLY A 24 2.36 18.28 -17.05
CA GLY A 24 1.47 18.08 -15.92
C GLY A 24 2.31 17.62 -14.72
N CYS A 25 2.70 18.56 -13.86
CA CYS A 25 3.31 18.25 -12.58
C CYS A 25 2.32 17.40 -11.81
N ALA A 26 2.63 16.12 -11.61
CA ALA A 26 1.92 15.28 -10.64
C ALA A 26 2.08 15.98 -9.27
N THR A 27 0.97 16.48 -8.75
CA THR A 27 0.96 17.21 -7.48
C THR A 27 0.90 16.19 -6.36
N SER A 28 1.74 16.33 -5.35
CA SER A 28 1.68 15.53 -4.12
C SER A 28 0.28 15.61 -3.49
N GLU A 29 -0.20 14.48 -2.95
CA GLU A 29 -1.43 14.44 -2.16
C GLU A 29 -1.21 14.96 -0.72
N LEU A 30 0.04 15.20 -0.32
CA LEU A 30 0.37 15.78 0.99
C LEU A 30 0.22 17.30 0.97
N PRO A 31 -0.13 17.92 2.12
CA PRO A 31 -0.17 19.38 2.22
C PRO A 31 1.19 20.01 1.90
N ALA A 32 1.20 21.11 1.13
CA ALA A 32 2.43 21.78 0.73
C ALA A 32 3.30 22.20 1.94
N GLN A 33 2.68 22.62 3.06
CA GLN A 33 3.37 23.01 4.28
C GLN A 33 4.16 21.86 4.92
N VAL A 34 3.69 20.61 4.72
CA VAL A 34 4.38 19.41 5.24
C VAL A 34 5.64 19.14 4.43
N LEU A 35 5.62 19.46 3.14
CA LEU A 35 6.73 19.24 2.23
C LEU A 35 7.77 20.36 2.24
N GLU A 36 7.47 21.49 2.85
CA GLU A 36 8.44 22.59 3.00
C GLU A 36 9.69 22.11 3.74
N ASN A 37 10.85 22.38 3.16
CA ASN A 37 12.16 21.98 3.71
C ASN A 37 12.30 20.47 3.95
N THR A 38 11.53 19.65 3.22
CA THR A 38 11.56 18.18 3.32
C THR A 38 12.34 17.60 2.17
N GLU A 39 13.34 16.78 2.46
CA GLU A 39 14.15 16.09 1.45
C GLU A 39 13.57 14.71 1.13
N LYS A 40 13.43 14.41 -0.17
CA LYS A 40 13.07 13.07 -0.66
C LYS A 40 14.34 12.23 -0.76
N VAL A 41 14.55 11.35 0.21
CA VAL A 41 15.73 10.51 0.29
C VAL A 41 15.42 9.10 -0.17
N ALA A 42 16.29 8.52 -1.03
CA ALA A 42 16.19 7.11 -1.36
C ALA A 42 16.57 6.26 -0.14
N PHE A 43 15.72 5.30 0.23
CA PHE A 43 15.93 4.48 1.43
C PHE A 43 17.30 3.82 1.50
N PRO A 44 17.93 3.29 0.41
CA PRO A 44 19.28 2.70 0.49
C PRO A 44 20.35 3.69 0.94
N GLN A 45 20.24 4.96 0.55
CA GLN A 45 21.20 6.00 0.97
C GLN A 45 21.09 6.26 2.47
N LEU A 46 19.84 6.39 2.96
CA LEU A 46 19.58 6.54 4.38
C LEU A 46 20.07 5.33 5.19
N ALA A 47 19.82 4.12 4.71
CA ALA A 47 20.20 2.88 5.41
C ALA A 47 21.72 2.69 5.47
N GLN A 48 22.45 3.12 4.44
CA GLN A 48 23.91 3.03 4.39
C GLN A 48 24.58 4.07 5.31
N ASN A 49 24.04 5.28 5.35
CA ASN A 49 24.64 6.40 6.09
C ASN A 49 23.59 7.18 6.89
N PRO A 50 22.93 6.58 7.90
CA PRO A 50 21.85 7.23 8.61
C PRO A 50 22.31 8.51 9.34
N SER A 51 23.56 8.58 9.79
CA SER A 51 24.11 9.75 10.49
C SER A 51 24.18 11.02 9.62
N VAL A 52 24.27 10.88 8.29
CA VAL A 52 24.25 12.03 7.37
C VAL A 52 22.91 12.77 7.43
N TYR A 53 21.85 12.05 7.73
CA TYR A 53 20.48 12.56 7.73
C TYR A 53 19.97 12.92 9.13
N GLU A 54 20.82 12.82 10.17
CA GLU A 54 20.45 13.26 11.51
C GLU A 54 20.19 14.78 11.53
N GLY A 55 19.06 15.18 12.08
CA GLY A 55 18.60 16.57 12.11
C GLY A 55 17.99 17.06 10.79
N GLN A 56 18.05 16.30 9.71
CA GLN A 56 17.42 16.65 8.44
C GLN A 56 15.96 16.23 8.42
N ARG A 57 15.12 17.07 7.82
CA ARG A 57 13.71 16.76 7.60
C ARG A 57 13.57 15.93 6.33
N ILE A 58 13.12 14.70 6.48
CA ILE A 58 13.03 13.73 5.38
C ILE A 58 11.63 13.13 5.25
N ILE A 59 11.32 12.60 4.07
CA ILE A 59 10.09 11.88 3.78
C ILE A 59 10.40 10.46 3.35
N LEU A 60 9.72 9.50 3.96
CA LEU A 60 9.74 8.09 3.58
C LEU A 60 8.33 7.52 3.54
N GLY A 61 8.15 6.50 2.72
CA GLY A 61 6.89 5.76 2.66
C GLY A 61 7.07 4.29 2.95
N GLY A 62 5.97 3.63 3.29
CA GLY A 62 6.02 2.20 3.48
C GLY A 62 4.72 1.57 3.98
N GLU A 63 4.88 0.32 4.41
CA GLU A 63 3.81 -0.48 4.98
C GLU A 63 4.12 -0.78 6.44
N VAL A 64 3.16 -0.54 7.31
CA VAL A 64 3.29 -0.84 8.74
C VAL A 64 3.45 -2.35 8.93
N ILE A 65 4.55 -2.74 9.58
CA ILE A 65 4.78 -4.12 10.04
C ILE A 65 4.18 -4.27 11.43
N ARG A 66 4.41 -3.27 12.29
CA ARG A 66 3.95 -3.28 13.68
C ARG A 66 3.93 -1.87 14.25
N ALA A 67 2.94 -1.57 15.08
CA ALA A 67 2.91 -0.38 15.91
C ALA A 67 2.87 -0.78 17.39
N LYS A 68 3.54 -0.01 18.26
CA LYS A 68 3.57 -0.20 19.70
C LYS A 68 3.46 1.15 20.42
N LEU A 69 2.56 1.23 21.37
CA LEU A 69 2.51 2.35 22.29
C LEU A 69 3.54 2.13 23.40
N LEU A 70 4.47 3.04 23.54
CA LEU A 70 5.46 3.12 24.61
C LEU A 70 5.05 4.23 25.59
N ALA A 71 5.79 4.37 26.67
CA ALA A 71 5.47 5.38 27.71
C ALA A 71 5.62 6.82 27.21
N ASP A 72 6.49 7.06 26.24
CA ASP A 72 6.89 8.38 25.74
C ASP A 72 6.62 8.61 24.25
N ARG A 73 6.15 7.60 23.53
CA ARG A 73 5.92 7.67 22.08
C ARG A 73 5.12 6.47 21.56
N THR A 74 4.59 6.60 20.34
CA THR A 74 4.21 5.46 19.54
C THR A 74 5.37 5.09 18.60
N GLU A 75 5.87 3.86 18.71
CA GLU A 75 6.89 3.30 17.83
C GLU A 75 6.22 2.51 16.71
N ILE A 76 6.53 2.87 15.46
CA ILE A 76 5.98 2.25 14.26
C ILE A 76 7.12 1.65 13.45
N GLU A 77 7.12 0.33 13.29
CA GLU A 77 8.04 -0.38 12.40
C GLU A 77 7.42 -0.43 11.00
N VAL A 78 8.15 0.10 10.02
CA VAL A 78 7.67 0.28 8.66
C VAL A 78 8.58 -0.46 7.68
N LEU A 79 8.01 -1.27 6.79
CA LEU A 79 8.66 -1.80 5.61
C LEU A 79 8.79 -0.67 4.60
N ALA A 80 10.01 -0.21 4.32
CA ALA A 80 10.26 0.90 3.42
C ALA A 80 9.86 0.54 1.98
N LEU A 81 9.01 1.36 1.37
CA LEU A 81 8.54 1.20 0.00
C LEU A 81 8.75 2.51 -0.76
N PRO A 82 9.10 2.43 -2.05
CA PRO A 82 9.19 3.62 -2.89
C PRO A 82 7.90 4.44 -2.87
N LEU A 83 8.04 5.76 -2.83
CA LEU A 83 6.93 6.69 -3.04
C LEU A 83 6.70 6.91 -4.53
N ASP A 84 5.46 7.04 -4.93
CA ASP A 84 5.08 7.47 -6.27
C ASP A 84 5.14 9.01 -6.41
N SER A 85 4.71 9.54 -7.55
CA SER A 85 4.71 10.97 -7.83
C SER A 85 3.76 11.78 -6.95
N THR A 86 2.83 11.12 -6.25
CA THR A 86 1.88 11.74 -5.32
C THR A 86 2.29 11.59 -3.85
N ASP A 87 3.49 11.08 -3.60
CA ASP A 87 4.04 10.75 -2.27
C ASP A 87 3.30 9.62 -1.53
N LYS A 88 2.63 8.75 -2.29
CA LYS A 88 1.98 7.55 -1.78
C LYS A 88 2.91 6.34 -1.92
N PRO A 89 3.02 5.47 -0.91
CA PRO A 89 3.82 4.24 -1.02
C PRO A 89 3.26 3.29 -2.08
N THR A 90 4.15 2.72 -2.90
CA THR A 90 3.77 1.72 -3.90
C THR A 90 3.23 0.44 -3.27
N TRP A 91 2.44 -0.33 -4.02
CA TRP A 91 1.86 -1.60 -3.53
C TRP A 91 2.81 -2.79 -3.65
N ASN A 92 3.91 -2.63 -4.38
CA ASN A 92 4.86 -3.71 -4.63
C ASN A 92 5.78 -3.92 -3.41
N ARG A 93 5.42 -4.85 -2.53
CA ARG A 93 6.26 -5.21 -1.36
C ARG A 93 7.64 -5.77 -1.76
N ALA A 94 7.76 -6.36 -2.96
CA ALA A 94 9.04 -6.85 -3.46
C ALA A 94 10.03 -5.71 -3.81
N ALA A 95 9.53 -4.48 -3.96
CA ALA A 95 10.37 -3.29 -4.13
C ALA A 95 10.91 -2.73 -2.81
N SER A 96 10.61 -3.37 -1.68
CA SER A 96 11.15 -2.94 -0.39
C SER A 96 12.66 -3.12 -0.33
N GLN A 97 13.32 -2.12 0.24
CA GLN A 97 14.77 -2.09 0.40
C GLN A 97 15.20 -2.19 1.87
N GLY A 98 14.26 -2.44 2.78
CA GLY A 98 14.52 -2.63 4.19
C GLY A 98 13.42 -2.09 5.09
N ARG A 99 13.78 -1.73 6.32
CA ARG A 99 12.85 -1.28 7.36
C ARG A 99 13.39 -0.04 8.05
N PHE A 100 12.47 0.80 8.54
CA PHE A 100 12.79 1.93 9.42
C PHE A 100 11.83 2.00 10.59
N LEU A 101 12.18 2.79 11.60
CA LEU A 101 11.31 3.12 12.72
C LEU A 101 10.83 4.55 12.59
N ALA A 102 9.53 4.76 12.71
CA ALA A 102 8.95 6.07 12.90
C ALA A 102 8.52 6.21 14.38
N TYR A 103 8.95 7.30 15.01
CA TYR A 103 8.59 7.64 16.38
C TYR A 103 7.62 8.81 16.37
N GLN A 104 6.41 8.59 16.86
CA GLN A 104 5.42 9.65 17.04
C GLN A 104 5.42 10.06 18.51
N THR A 105 5.96 11.26 18.78
CA THR A 105 6.19 11.75 20.15
C THR A 105 5.17 12.79 20.60
N LYS A 106 4.52 13.51 19.66
CA LYS A 106 3.60 14.60 20.00
C LYS A 106 2.18 14.11 20.19
N ASP A 107 1.61 13.45 19.22
CA ASP A 107 0.23 12.95 19.29
C ASP A 107 0.30 11.42 19.29
N PHE A 108 0.24 10.79 20.46
CA PHE A 108 0.29 9.34 20.57
C PHE A 108 -0.83 8.70 19.75
N LEU A 109 -0.42 8.00 18.70
CA LEU A 109 -1.35 7.26 17.87
C LEU A 109 -1.67 5.92 18.53
N ASP A 110 -2.95 5.58 18.61
CA ASP A 110 -3.37 4.26 19.03
C ASP A 110 -2.90 3.23 17.99
N PRO A 111 -2.11 2.20 18.38
CA PRO A 111 -1.71 1.13 17.47
C PRO A 111 -2.87 0.45 16.74
N ALA A 112 -4.08 0.50 17.29
CA ALA A 112 -5.26 -0.10 16.66
C ALA A 112 -5.64 0.56 15.32
N ILE A 113 -5.27 1.83 15.12
CA ILE A 113 -5.51 2.52 13.83
C ILE A 113 -4.43 2.27 12.80
N LEU A 114 -3.34 1.60 13.20
CA LEU A 114 -2.19 1.25 12.36
C LEU A 114 -1.96 -0.27 12.30
N PRO A 115 -2.96 -1.07 11.91
CA PRO A 115 -2.77 -2.52 11.80
C PRO A 115 -1.69 -2.84 10.76
N PRO A 116 -1.01 -4.00 10.89
CA PRO A 116 -0.07 -4.48 9.87
C PRO A 116 -0.69 -4.47 8.48
N GLY A 117 0.07 -4.02 7.49
CA GLY A 117 -0.41 -3.83 6.11
C GLY A 117 -0.91 -2.43 5.78
N THR A 118 -1.07 -1.56 6.78
CA THR A 118 -1.44 -0.15 6.57
C THR A 118 -0.33 0.59 5.83
N ARG A 119 -0.70 1.34 4.79
CA ARG A 119 0.25 2.20 4.05
C ARG A 119 0.36 3.55 4.73
N VAL A 120 1.59 4.00 4.89
CA VAL A 120 1.88 5.27 5.54
C VAL A 120 2.96 6.03 4.79
N THR A 121 2.83 7.35 4.78
CA THR A 121 3.91 8.28 4.44
C THR A 121 4.28 9.05 5.70
N VAL A 122 5.55 9.03 6.03
CA VAL A 122 6.11 9.63 7.24
C VAL A 122 6.98 10.80 6.84
N VAL A 123 6.74 11.95 7.43
CA VAL A 123 7.61 13.13 7.33
C VAL A 123 8.09 13.49 8.73
N GLY A 124 9.38 13.77 8.87
CA GLY A 124 9.95 14.10 10.15
C GLY A 124 11.46 14.20 10.12
N GLU A 125 12.05 14.38 11.27
CA GLU A 125 13.48 14.57 11.45
C GLU A 125 14.20 13.21 11.57
N GLY A 126 15.27 13.03 10.80
CA GLY A 126 16.17 11.88 10.96
C GLY A 126 16.84 11.89 12.33
N LYS A 127 16.86 10.74 12.99
CA LYS A 127 17.51 10.54 14.29
C LYS A 127 18.57 9.45 14.19
N ALA A 128 19.40 9.35 15.23
CA ALA A 128 20.39 8.30 15.34
C ALA A 128 19.78 6.92 15.13
N ALA A 129 20.42 6.10 14.30
CA ALA A 129 19.95 4.77 14.00
C ALA A 129 19.98 3.87 15.25
N VAL A 130 19.02 2.95 15.34
CA VAL A 130 18.88 2.04 16.47
C VAL A 130 19.10 0.59 16.00
N ARG A 131 19.90 -0.17 16.75
CA ARG A 131 20.06 -1.61 16.54
C ARG A 131 18.99 -2.37 17.33
N LYS A 132 18.27 -3.22 16.65
CA LYS A 132 17.28 -4.14 17.25
C LYS A 132 17.39 -5.51 16.59
N ARG A 133 16.92 -6.53 17.29
CA ARG A 133 16.84 -7.88 16.71
C ARG A 133 15.56 -8.00 15.87
N VAL A 134 15.73 -8.58 14.69
CA VAL A 134 14.67 -9.08 13.83
C VAL A 134 14.85 -10.59 13.81
N ASP A 135 13.98 -11.29 14.49
CA ASP A 135 14.11 -12.71 14.76
C ASP A 135 15.49 -13.01 15.43
N GLU A 136 16.38 -13.70 14.75
CA GLU A 136 17.73 -14.04 15.24
C GLU A 136 18.81 -13.08 14.78
N ALA A 137 18.52 -12.20 13.83
CA ALA A 137 19.51 -11.29 13.25
C ALA A 137 19.48 -9.89 13.89
N GLU A 138 20.63 -9.25 14.02
CA GLU A 138 20.70 -7.83 14.35
C GLU A 138 20.44 -7.00 13.10
N TYR A 139 19.59 -5.99 13.25
CA TYR A 139 19.23 -5.05 12.19
C TYR A 139 19.39 -3.61 12.67
N THR A 140 20.06 -2.79 11.85
CA THR A 140 20.22 -1.36 12.12
C THR A 140 19.06 -0.62 11.45
N TYR A 141 18.18 -0.07 12.26
CA TYR A 141 17.04 0.70 11.79
C TYR A 141 17.40 2.18 11.67
N PRO A 142 17.27 2.80 10.49
CA PRO A 142 17.12 4.24 10.41
C PRO A 142 15.88 4.68 11.22
N VAL A 143 15.98 5.83 11.88
CA VAL A 143 14.90 6.36 12.74
C VAL A 143 14.47 7.71 12.24
N ILE A 144 13.16 7.93 12.18
CA ILE A 144 12.53 9.22 11.90
C ILE A 144 11.65 9.60 13.09
N GLU A 145 11.91 10.75 13.70
CA GLU A 145 10.95 11.36 14.62
C GLU A 145 9.89 12.07 13.80
N SER A 146 8.71 11.43 13.70
CA SER A 146 7.62 11.88 12.86
C SER A 146 6.91 13.09 13.46
N ASP A 147 6.76 14.12 12.67
CA ASP A 147 5.90 15.27 12.96
C ASP A 147 4.65 15.28 12.08
N TYR A 148 4.64 14.45 11.02
CA TYR A 148 3.48 14.22 10.17
C TYR A 148 3.44 12.77 9.69
N LEU A 149 2.30 12.13 9.86
CA LEU A 149 2.02 10.78 9.40
C LEU A 149 0.74 10.77 8.57
N GLN A 150 0.86 10.46 7.29
CA GLN A 150 -0.28 10.21 6.41
C GLN A 150 -0.60 8.73 6.38
N VAL A 151 -1.80 8.38 6.75
CA VAL A 151 -2.35 7.03 6.61
C VAL A 151 -3.14 6.94 5.32
N TRP A 152 -2.82 5.95 4.49
CA TRP A 152 -3.51 5.69 3.23
C TRP A 152 -4.52 4.56 3.41
N PRO A 153 -5.82 4.83 3.27
CA PRO A 153 -6.82 3.78 3.38
C PRO A 153 -6.65 2.77 2.24
N VAL A 154 -6.84 1.49 2.57
CA VAL A 154 -6.87 0.43 1.55
C VAL A 154 -8.16 0.57 0.76
N THR A 155 -8.06 0.95 -0.50
CA THR A 155 -9.21 1.01 -1.40
C THR A 155 -9.51 -0.36 -2.00
N ALA A 156 -10.71 -0.55 -2.57
CA ALA A 156 -11.05 -1.78 -3.28
C ALA A 156 -10.11 -2.02 -4.49
N TYR A 157 -9.64 -0.95 -5.15
CA TYR A 157 -8.65 -1.01 -6.22
C TYR A 157 -7.31 -1.55 -5.76
N ASP A 158 -6.88 -1.16 -4.57
CA ASP A 158 -5.61 -1.60 -3.98
C ASP A 158 -5.62 -3.08 -3.65
N ARG A 159 -6.77 -3.61 -3.29
CA ARG A 159 -6.94 -5.02 -2.92
C ARG A 159 -7.05 -5.95 -4.14
N TYR A 160 -7.60 -5.44 -5.24
CA TYR A 160 -7.83 -6.21 -6.47
C TYR A 160 -7.43 -5.41 -7.72
N PRO A 161 -6.12 -5.17 -7.96
CA PRO A 161 -5.66 -4.35 -9.09
C PRO A 161 -6.03 -4.94 -10.47
N TYR A 162 -6.44 -6.21 -10.53
CA TYR A 162 -6.85 -6.90 -11.75
C TYR A 162 -8.34 -7.30 -11.78
N ALA A 163 -9.13 -6.90 -10.78
CA ALA A 163 -10.54 -7.28 -10.71
C ALA A 163 -11.44 -6.49 -11.70
N TYR A 164 -10.88 -5.51 -12.41
CA TYR A 164 -11.61 -4.73 -13.42
C TYR A 164 -11.09 -5.00 -14.82
N ALA A 165 -11.26 -6.23 -15.29
CA ALA A 165 -11.43 -6.48 -16.72
C ALA A 165 -12.21 -7.77 -16.95
N PRO A 166 -13.51 -7.82 -16.80
CA PRO A 166 -14.29 -8.69 -17.61
C PRO A 166 -14.48 -8.00 -18.99
N TYR A 167 -13.39 -7.78 -19.73
CA TYR A 167 -13.56 -7.77 -21.18
C TYR A 167 -13.88 -9.22 -21.56
N TYR A 168 -15.13 -9.61 -21.34
CA TYR A 168 -15.73 -10.67 -22.13
C TYR A 168 -15.74 -10.18 -23.57
N TYR A 169 -14.64 -10.41 -24.27
CA TYR A 169 -14.65 -10.44 -25.71
C TYR A 169 -15.50 -11.67 -26.09
N TRP A 170 -16.80 -11.45 -26.25
CA TRP A 170 -17.69 -12.43 -26.83
C TRP A 170 -17.58 -12.29 -28.34
N PRO A 171 -16.98 -13.27 -29.05
CA PRO A 171 -16.76 -13.15 -30.50
C PRO A 171 -18.01 -13.44 -31.33
N TYR A 172 -19.15 -13.67 -30.74
CA TYR A 172 -20.40 -13.90 -31.46
C TYR A 172 -21.52 -13.04 -30.83
N GLY A 173 -21.93 -12.02 -31.63
CA GLY A 173 -23.09 -11.20 -31.31
C GLY A 173 -24.35 -12.05 -31.32
N ASP A 174 -24.94 -12.28 -30.17
CA ASP A 174 -26.28 -12.77 -30.02
C ASP A 174 -27.25 -11.58 -30.12
N PRO A 175 -28.09 -11.45 -31.17
CA PRO A 175 -28.98 -10.30 -31.40
C PRO A 175 -30.11 -10.17 -30.37
N TRP A 176 -30.23 -11.10 -29.42
CA TRP A 176 -31.38 -11.19 -28.52
C TRP A 176 -31.12 -10.68 -27.09
N TYR A 177 -29.97 -10.01 -26.82
CA TYR A 177 -29.62 -9.57 -25.47
C TYR A 177 -29.62 -8.06 -25.21
N PRO A 178 -30.64 -7.26 -25.60
CA PRO A 178 -30.74 -5.87 -25.17
C PRO A 178 -31.77 -5.61 -24.07
N TYR A 179 -32.49 -6.61 -23.55
CA TYR A 179 -33.67 -6.33 -22.74
C TYR A 179 -33.58 -6.60 -21.23
N TYR A 180 -32.41 -6.96 -20.67
CA TYR A 180 -32.34 -7.32 -19.26
C TYR A 180 -31.38 -6.48 -18.41
N TYR A 181 -30.81 -5.39 -18.91
CA TYR A 181 -29.96 -4.50 -18.14
C TYR A 181 -30.57 -3.13 -17.86
N GLY A 182 -31.76 -3.13 -17.30
CA GLY A 182 -32.36 -1.92 -16.78
C GLY A 182 -33.08 -2.24 -15.50
N TYR A 183 -32.43 -2.24 -14.37
CA TYR A 183 -33.05 -1.89 -13.07
C TYR A 183 -32.35 -2.43 -11.81
N TYR A 184 -31.12 -2.89 -11.81
CA TYR A 184 -30.44 -3.12 -10.53
C TYR A 184 -29.01 -2.61 -10.59
N GLY A 185 -28.69 -1.71 -9.65
CA GLY A 185 -27.37 -1.13 -9.45
C GLY A 185 -26.30 -2.17 -9.13
N PRO A 186 -25.01 -1.76 -9.07
CA PRO A 186 -23.88 -2.66 -9.05
C PRO A 186 -23.73 -3.33 -7.69
N TYR A 187 -24.41 -4.44 -7.48
CA TYR A 187 -24.05 -5.39 -6.44
C TYR A 187 -23.24 -6.52 -7.08
N PRO A 188 -22.02 -6.81 -6.63
CA PRO A 188 -21.27 -7.95 -7.14
C PRO A 188 -21.96 -9.23 -6.68
N PHE A 189 -22.59 -9.92 -7.62
CA PHE A 189 -23.08 -11.27 -7.43
C PHE A 189 -21.88 -12.19 -7.38
N PHE A 190 -21.49 -12.64 -6.21
CA PHE A 190 -20.55 -13.75 -6.07
C PHE A 190 -21.29 -15.06 -6.39
N PRO A 191 -20.91 -15.80 -7.43
CA PRO A 191 -21.40 -17.16 -7.56
C PRO A 191 -20.81 -17.95 -6.38
N PHE A 192 -21.68 -18.45 -5.52
CA PHE A 192 -21.34 -19.46 -4.53
C PHE A 192 -20.87 -20.70 -5.30
N VAL A 193 -19.57 -20.91 -5.35
CA VAL A 193 -19.01 -22.22 -5.72
C VAL A 193 -19.27 -23.11 -4.53
N GLY A 194 -20.35 -23.88 -4.62
CA GLY A 194 -20.71 -24.88 -3.64
C GLY A 194 -19.59 -25.91 -3.54
N VAL A 195 -18.92 -25.93 -2.40
CA VAL A 195 -18.03 -27.00 -2.03
C VAL A 195 -18.91 -28.26 -1.86
N PRO A 196 -18.69 -29.37 -2.58
CA PRO A 196 -19.48 -30.56 -2.40
C PRO A 196 -19.23 -31.11 -1.00
N HIS A 197 -20.25 -31.05 -0.15
CA HIS A 197 -20.23 -31.75 1.13
C HIS A 197 -20.17 -33.26 0.88
N ARG A 198 -19.02 -33.85 1.15
CA ARG A 198 -18.83 -35.29 1.24
C ARG A 198 -19.63 -35.76 2.45
N HIS A 199 -20.79 -36.38 2.21
CA HIS A 199 -21.52 -37.12 3.23
C HIS A 199 -20.65 -38.27 3.72
N HIS A 200 -20.10 -38.15 4.92
CA HIS A 200 -19.58 -39.29 5.64
C HIS A 200 -20.79 -40.12 6.09
N ARG A 201 -21.00 -41.28 5.44
CA ARG A 201 -21.89 -42.34 5.94
C ARG A 201 -21.32 -42.82 7.25
N HIS A 202 -22.02 -42.56 8.32
CA HIS A 202 -21.81 -43.25 9.58
C HIS A 202 -22.21 -44.71 9.39
N HIS A 203 -21.24 -45.62 9.32
CA HIS A 203 -21.48 -47.03 9.49
C HIS A 203 -21.79 -47.22 10.98
N ALA A 204 -23.05 -47.62 11.25
CA ALA A 204 -23.47 -48.14 12.50
C ALA A 204 -22.75 -49.47 12.78
N SER A 205 -22.00 -49.54 13.83
CA SER A 205 -21.45 -50.80 14.35
C SER A 205 -22.53 -51.54 15.11
N PRO A 206 -22.66 -52.87 14.96
CA PRO A 206 -23.66 -53.65 15.66
C PRO A 206 -23.24 -53.82 17.13
N SER A 207 -24.22 -53.66 17.99
CA SER A 207 -24.17 -54.04 19.43
C SER A 207 -23.92 -55.52 19.59
N SER A 208 -22.86 -55.89 20.30
CA SER A 208 -22.74 -57.23 20.91
C SER A 208 -22.93 -57.15 22.38
N SER A 209 -24.09 -57.65 22.80
CA SER A 209 -24.39 -58.02 24.16
C SER A 209 -23.70 -59.33 24.51
N SER A 210 -23.16 -59.45 25.68
CA SER A 210 -23.02 -60.68 26.54
C SER A 210 -21.76 -60.46 27.40
N HIS A 211 -21.65 -60.75 28.60
CA HIS A 211 -22.25 -61.68 29.51
C HIS A 211 -21.57 -61.41 30.88
N PHE A 212 -22.36 -61.45 31.91
CA PHE A 212 -22.10 -61.81 33.28
C PHE A 212 -20.80 -62.58 33.55
N GLY A 213 -20.09 -62.19 34.62
CA GLY A 213 -19.01 -62.92 35.25
C GLY A 213 -18.79 -62.45 36.67
N LYS A 214 -19.49 -63.09 37.63
CA LYS A 214 -19.25 -63.04 39.07
C LYS A 214 -17.91 -63.70 39.41
N GLY A 215 -17.22 -63.18 40.42
CA GLY A 215 -16.13 -63.87 41.17
C GLY A 215 -15.46 -62.89 42.12
N ARG A 216 -15.72 -62.80 43.25
CA ARG A 216 -15.49 -63.28 44.59
C ARG A 216 -14.02 -63.56 44.94
N HIS A 217 -13.60 -63.00 46.07
CA HIS A 217 -12.49 -63.35 47.00
C HIS A 217 -11.07 -62.92 46.60
N ARG A 218 -10.27 -62.26 47.33
CA ARG A 218 -9.97 -62.10 48.78
C ARG A 218 -9.31 -60.78 49.04
#